data_28c722b1b574d4acb24c5b1bb7a4bc2d
#
_entry.id   28c722b1b574d4acb24c5b1bb7a4bc2d
#
_cell.length_a   1.000
_cell.length_b   1.000
_cell.length_c   1.000
_cell.angle_alpha   90.00
_cell.angle_beta   90.00
_cell.angle_gamma   90.00
#
_symmetry.space_group_name_H-M   'P 1'
#
loop_
_entity.id
_entity.type
_entity.pdbx_description
1 polymer ?
#
loop_
_entity_poly.entity_id
_entity_poly.type
_entity_poly.pdbx_seq_one_letter_code
_entity_poly.pdbx_strand_id
1 'polypeptide(L)'
;KVTADSITTDPTLGYGKVVISGEQFYNNITSNQAYAYLCQTVNKGGYTTTTNSYLVNNGIKFNQRQFDALVCFAYNVGSGVFYNDSELQSVLLNTGSSGTIKAGASGTVTGSDVNLRRGAGTNYSVVTRMNYGTKLKFVDGKRYNTNWYKVKLSNGTTGYIHKDYVSASGGSRDLNNVNKQNLIDALLQYHHAAGSCYWGLLYRRVDEAETFLYGDYDRDGQHNYHNFHFSCCSNPSFGI
;
A
#
# COMPACT_ATOMS: atom_id res chain seq x y z
N LYS A 1 -32.05 7.39 1.91
CA LYS A 1 -32.19 7.50 3.37
C LYS A 1 -30.80 7.63 3.97
N VAL A 2 -30.59 8.63 4.82
CA VAL A 2 -29.35 8.74 5.61
C VAL A 2 -29.43 7.70 6.72
N THR A 3 -28.41 6.85 6.82
CA THR A 3 -28.31 5.86 7.90
C THR A 3 -27.04 6.13 8.69
N ALA A 4 -27.11 5.98 10.01
CA ALA A 4 -25.90 5.98 10.82
C ALA A 4 -25.12 4.70 10.51
N ASP A 5 -23.82 4.81 10.38
CA ASP A 5 -22.94 3.68 10.34
C ASP A 5 -22.94 3.03 11.74
N SER A 6 -23.12 1.72 11.80
CA SER A 6 -23.10 0.97 13.06
C SER A 6 -21.71 0.87 13.70
N ILE A 7 -20.68 1.24 12.96
CA ILE A 7 -19.26 1.16 13.37
C ILE A 7 -18.71 2.54 13.74
N THR A 8 -19.10 3.55 12.98
CA THR A 8 -18.78 4.94 13.23
C THR A 8 -20.08 5.71 13.49
N THR A 9 -20.05 6.73 14.30
CA THR A 9 -21.23 7.57 14.58
C THR A 9 -21.58 8.51 13.43
N ASP A 10 -20.83 8.47 12.34
CA ASP A 10 -21.01 9.37 11.20
C ASP A 10 -22.15 8.90 10.30
N PRO A 11 -23.14 9.75 10.02
CA PRO A 11 -24.21 9.41 9.10
C PRO A 11 -23.67 9.29 7.67
N THR A 12 -24.07 8.23 6.98
CA THR A 12 -23.65 7.96 5.60
C THR A 12 -24.83 7.90 4.64
N LEU A 13 -24.56 8.19 3.36
CA LEU A 13 -25.51 8.23 2.29
C LEU A 13 -25.01 7.45 1.07
N GLY A 14 -25.89 6.63 0.46
CA GLY A 14 -25.57 5.88 -0.74
C GLY A 14 -24.44 4.88 -0.52
N TYR A 15 -23.37 4.99 -1.28
CA TYR A 15 -22.20 4.10 -1.24
C TYR A 15 -21.13 4.55 -0.24
N GLY A 16 -21.53 5.09 0.91
CA GLY A 16 -20.59 5.42 1.98
C GLY A 16 -20.13 6.88 1.99
N LYS A 17 -20.82 7.80 1.27
CA LYS A 17 -20.55 9.23 1.43
C LYS A 17 -20.90 9.67 2.85
N VAL A 18 -19.92 10.12 3.61
CA VAL A 18 -20.16 10.75 4.92
C VAL A 18 -20.91 12.06 4.72
N VAL A 19 -21.99 12.24 5.49
CA VAL A 19 -22.76 13.48 5.52
C VAL A 19 -22.09 14.44 6.50
N ILE A 20 -21.55 15.53 5.97
CA ILE A 20 -20.88 16.54 6.79
C ILE A 20 -21.87 17.57 7.32
N SER A 21 -21.49 18.29 8.37
CA SER A 21 -22.31 19.33 8.98
C SER A 21 -22.73 20.39 7.95
N GLY A 22 -24.02 20.71 7.91
CA GLY A 22 -24.61 21.65 6.95
C GLY A 22 -25.15 21.02 5.66
N GLU A 23 -24.85 19.77 5.37
CA GLU A 23 -25.50 19.03 4.28
C GLU A 23 -26.87 18.53 4.71
N GLN A 24 -27.89 18.77 3.88
CA GLN A 24 -29.27 18.33 4.14
C GLN A 24 -29.78 17.51 2.96
N PHE A 25 -30.31 16.33 3.27
CA PHE A 25 -30.91 15.42 2.30
C PHE A 25 -32.37 15.16 2.69
N TYR A 26 -33.29 15.85 2.03
CA TYR A 26 -34.71 15.81 2.36
C TYR A 26 -35.44 14.59 1.81
N ASN A 27 -34.94 13.96 0.78
CA ASN A 27 -35.53 12.80 0.10
C ASN A 27 -34.57 11.65 -0.04
N ASN A 28 -35.08 10.46 -0.30
CA ASN A 28 -34.27 9.32 -0.71
C ASN A 28 -33.57 9.66 -2.04
N ILE A 29 -32.29 9.35 -2.11
CA ILE A 29 -31.53 9.49 -3.35
C ILE A 29 -31.76 8.28 -4.25
N THR A 30 -31.72 8.49 -5.57
CA THR A 30 -31.73 7.43 -6.56
C THR A 30 -30.36 6.75 -6.63
N SER A 31 -30.30 5.54 -7.22
CA SER A 31 -29.03 4.84 -7.46
C SER A 31 -28.05 5.69 -8.29
N ASN A 32 -28.54 6.41 -9.31
CA ASN A 32 -27.71 7.28 -10.12
C ASN A 32 -27.12 8.46 -9.32
N GLN A 33 -27.90 9.05 -8.41
CA GLN A 33 -27.40 10.08 -7.51
C GLN A 33 -26.37 9.52 -6.53
N ALA A 34 -26.62 8.33 -5.97
CA ALA A 34 -25.67 7.64 -5.10
C ALA A 34 -24.34 7.38 -5.83
N TYR A 35 -24.41 6.93 -7.08
CA TYR A 35 -23.23 6.70 -7.92
C TYR A 35 -22.48 8.01 -8.24
N ALA A 36 -23.20 9.08 -8.56
CA ALA A 36 -22.59 10.39 -8.78
C ALA A 36 -21.85 10.90 -7.54
N TYR A 37 -22.44 10.73 -6.34
CA TYR A 37 -21.76 11.04 -5.07
C TYR A 37 -20.53 10.19 -4.83
N LEU A 38 -20.57 8.88 -5.14
CA LEU A 38 -19.41 8.02 -5.06
C LEU A 38 -18.27 8.54 -5.95
N CYS A 39 -18.54 8.76 -7.24
CA CYS A 39 -17.57 9.29 -8.19
C CYS A 39 -16.97 10.62 -7.72
N GLN A 40 -17.83 11.54 -7.23
CA GLN A 40 -17.38 12.80 -6.70
C GLN A 40 -16.49 12.63 -5.47
N THR A 41 -16.85 11.76 -4.54
CA THR A 41 -16.09 11.51 -3.31
C THR A 41 -14.74 10.89 -3.62
N VAL A 42 -14.69 9.87 -4.48
CA VAL A 42 -13.44 9.20 -4.88
C VAL A 42 -12.48 10.18 -5.56
N ASN A 43 -12.98 11.02 -6.47
CA ASN A 43 -12.15 11.94 -7.23
C ASN A 43 -11.80 13.22 -6.45
N LYS A 44 -12.74 13.83 -5.74
CA LYS A 44 -12.52 15.08 -4.99
C LYS A 44 -12.04 14.85 -3.57
N GLY A 45 -12.29 13.69 -2.98
CA GLY A 45 -11.85 13.31 -1.64
C GLY A 45 -10.36 13.01 -1.53
N GLY A 46 -9.61 13.16 -2.62
CA GLY A 46 -8.16 12.99 -2.63
C GLY A 46 -7.69 11.54 -2.78
N TYR A 47 -8.56 10.56 -2.80
CA TYR A 47 -8.16 9.14 -2.89
C TYR A 47 -7.41 8.84 -4.19
N THR A 48 -7.98 9.23 -5.32
CA THR A 48 -7.36 9.10 -6.65
C THR A 48 -6.04 9.87 -6.73
N THR A 49 -6.05 11.13 -6.29
CA THR A 49 -4.87 12.01 -6.36
C THR A 49 -3.75 11.52 -5.46
N THR A 50 -4.07 11.11 -4.22
CA THR A 50 -3.07 10.61 -3.27
C THR A 50 -2.46 9.30 -3.74
N THR A 51 -3.28 8.35 -4.22
CA THR A 51 -2.80 7.08 -4.79
C THR A 51 -1.86 7.34 -5.97
N ASN A 52 -2.29 8.17 -6.92
CA ASN A 52 -1.46 8.50 -8.09
C ASN A 52 -0.14 9.17 -7.67
N SER A 53 -0.20 10.16 -6.78
CA SER A 53 0.98 10.86 -6.30
C SER A 53 1.96 9.92 -5.59
N TYR A 54 1.44 9.00 -4.77
CA TYR A 54 2.28 8.02 -4.11
C TYR A 54 3.00 7.12 -5.12
N LEU A 55 2.28 6.55 -6.09
CA LEU A 55 2.83 5.66 -7.09
C LEU A 55 3.87 6.38 -7.97
N VAL A 56 3.52 7.55 -8.49
CA VAL A 56 4.40 8.33 -9.39
C VAL A 56 5.64 8.84 -8.67
N ASN A 57 5.49 9.42 -7.47
CA ASN A 57 6.62 9.97 -6.71
C ASN A 57 7.60 8.88 -6.27
N ASN A 58 7.13 7.66 -6.10
CA ASN A 58 7.98 6.51 -5.79
C ASN A 58 8.49 5.77 -7.04
N GLY A 59 8.20 6.26 -8.25
CA GLY A 59 8.65 5.65 -9.50
C GLY A 59 8.09 4.25 -9.73
N ILE A 60 6.86 4.00 -9.25
CA ILE A 60 6.18 2.71 -9.38
C ILE A 60 5.45 2.69 -10.72
N LYS A 61 5.69 1.67 -11.54
CA LYS A 61 4.90 1.37 -12.73
C LYS A 61 3.66 0.57 -12.33
N PHE A 62 2.53 0.96 -12.87
CA PHE A 62 1.24 0.33 -12.61
C PHE A 62 0.37 0.37 -13.87
N ASN A 63 -0.62 -0.51 -13.93
CA ASN A 63 -1.69 -0.50 -14.92
C ASN A 63 -3.01 -0.05 -14.30
N GLN A 64 -4.05 0.10 -15.12
CA GLN A 64 -5.34 0.63 -14.68
C GLN A 64 -5.95 -0.21 -13.55
N ARG A 65 -6.01 -1.52 -13.69
CA ARG A 65 -6.61 -2.41 -12.67
C ARG A 65 -5.92 -2.31 -11.31
N GLN A 66 -4.59 -2.19 -11.30
CA GLN A 66 -3.81 -2.03 -10.07
C GLN A 66 -4.08 -0.68 -9.41
N PHE A 67 -4.23 0.35 -10.23
CA PHE A 67 -4.60 1.68 -9.77
C PHE A 67 -6.00 1.69 -9.16
N ASP A 68 -6.98 1.12 -9.86
CA ASP A 68 -8.37 1.05 -9.44
C ASP A 68 -8.52 0.30 -8.10
N ALA A 69 -7.84 -0.83 -7.96
CA ALA A 69 -7.82 -1.60 -6.72
C ALA A 69 -7.25 -0.80 -5.55
N LEU A 70 -6.12 -0.10 -5.75
CA LEU A 70 -5.51 0.73 -4.71
C LEU A 70 -6.35 1.96 -4.36
N VAL A 71 -7.03 2.57 -5.33
CA VAL A 71 -7.98 3.66 -5.07
C VAL A 71 -9.18 3.15 -4.29
N CYS A 72 -9.73 1.99 -4.65
CA CYS A 72 -10.83 1.35 -3.93
C CYS A 72 -10.43 1.04 -2.48
N PHE A 73 -9.26 0.47 -2.29
CA PHE A 73 -8.69 0.21 -0.97
C PHE A 73 -8.54 1.50 -0.15
N ALA A 74 -7.92 2.53 -0.72
CA ALA A 74 -7.74 3.82 -0.07
C ALA A 74 -9.08 4.50 0.29
N TYR A 75 -10.09 4.35 -0.54
CA TYR A 75 -11.44 4.85 -0.25
C TYR A 75 -12.04 4.20 1.00
N ASN A 76 -11.73 2.94 1.25
CA ASN A 76 -12.27 2.20 2.39
C ASN A 76 -11.50 2.43 3.69
N VAL A 77 -10.16 2.52 3.61
CA VAL A 77 -9.29 2.56 4.80
C VAL A 77 -8.68 3.94 5.05
N GLY A 78 -8.88 4.87 4.13
CA GLY A 78 -8.28 6.19 4.15
C GLY A 78 -7.00 6.28 3.31
N SER A 79 -6.84 7.36 2.55
CA SER A 79 -5.69 7.55 1.65
C SER A 79 -4.34 7.70 2.37
N GLY A 80 -4.35 7.96 3.67
CA GLY A 80 -3.15 7.98 4.52
C GLY A 80 -2.44 6.63 4.63
N VAL A 81 -3.11 5.53 4.28
CA VAL A 81 -2.56 4.17 4.34
C VAL A 81 -1.24 4.03 3.59
N PHE A 82 -1.09 4.69 2.44
CA PHE A 82 0.15 4.65 1.66
C PHE A 82 1.36 5.25 2.37
N TYR A 83 1.16 6.09 3.37
CA TYR A 83 2.23 6.76 4.11
C TYR A 83 2.40 6.22 5.53
N ASN A 84 1.38 5.57 6.08
CA ASN A 84 1.34 5.15 7.48
C ASN A 84 1.49 3.63 7.65
N ASP A 85 1.23 2.83 6.61
CA ASP A 85 1.35 1.38 6.66
C ASP A 85 2.70 0.92 6.08
N SER A 86 3.60 0.50 6.95
CA SER A 86 4.95 0.06 6.56
C SER A 86 4.94 -1.27 5.79
N GLU A 87 3.95 -2.14 6.02
CA GLU A 87 3.85 -3.42 5.33
C GLU A 87 3.37 -3.23 3.90
N LEU A 88 2.28 -2.47 3.71
CA LEU A 88 1.83 -2.10 2.37
C LEU A 88 2.91 -1.36 1.59
N GLN A 89 3.60 -0.40 2.23
CA GLN A 89 4.74 0.29 1.62
C GLN A 89 5.83 -0.69 1.19
N SER A 90 6.19 -1.62 2.07
CA SER A 90 7.20 -2.64 1.76
C SER A 90 6.80 -3.47 0.54
N VAL A 91 5.54 -3.87 0.46
CA VAL A 91 5.01 -4.62 -0.68
C VAL A 91 5.05 -3.81 -1.97
N LEU A 92 4.54 -2.59 -1.96
CA LEU A 92 4.46 -1.73 -3.15
C LEU A 92 5.84 -1.24 -3.62
N LEU A 93 6.77 -0.99 -2.69
CA LEU A 93 8.11 -0.49 -2.99
C LEU A 93 9.11 -1.60 -3.35
N ASN A 94 8.87 -2.84 -2.94
CA ASN A 94 9.74 -3.99 -3.22
C ASN A 94 9.33 -4.79 -4.47
N THR A 95 8.44 -4.25 -5.27
CA THR A 95 8.02 -4.84 -6.54
C THR A 95 9.17 -4.81 -7.53
N GLY A 96 9.79 -5.95 -7.73
CA GLY A 96 10.79 -6.10 -8.78
C GLY A 96 12.23 -6.20 -8.33
N SER A 97 12.53 -6.33 -7.05
CA SER A 97 13.86 -6.73 -6.59
C SER A 97 14.09 -8.25 -6.60
N SER A 98 13.57 -8.96 -7.58
CA SER A 98 14.15 -10.27 -7.96
C SER A 98 15.39 -10.08 -8.86
N GLY A 99 15.71 -8.85 -9.22
CA GLY A 99 16.92 -8.52 -9.94
C GLY A 99 18.03 -8.14 -8.97
N THR A 100 19.18 -8.80 -9.09
CA THR A 100 20.43 -8.39 -8.44
C THR A 100 20.65 -6.91 -8.63
N ILE A 101 20.69 -6.13 -7.55
CA ILE A 101 21.04 -4.71 -7.62
C ILE A 101 22.44 -4.64 -8.26
N LYS A 102 22.57 -3.92 -9.36
CA LYS A 102 23.86 -3.80 -10.06
C LYS A 102 24.79 -2.85 -9.30
N ALA A 103 26.08 -3.13 -9.36
CA ALA A 103 27.09 -2.20 -8.90
C ALA A 103 26.90 -0.82 -9.57
N GLY A 104 26.97 0.25 -8.81
CA GLY A 104 26.75 1.62 -9.28
C GLY A 104 25.27 2.02 -9.43
N ALA A 105 24.31 1.14 -9.21
CA ALA A 105 22.88 1.49 -9.25
C ALA A 105 22.60 2.62 -8.26
N SER A 106 21.78 3.58 -8.68
CA SER A 106 21.33 4.66 -7.82
C SER A 106 20.31 4.16 -6.81
N GLY A 107 20.26 4.77 -5.64
CA GLY A 107 19.29 4.50 -4.60
C GLY A 107 18.87 5.75 -3.86
N THR A 108 17.82 5.60 -3.08
CA THR A 108 17.26 6.68 -2.26
C THR A 108 16.93 6.13 -0.86
N VAL A 109 17.25 6.88 0.17
CA VAL A 109 16.90 6.57 1.55
C VAL A 109 15.38 6.77 1.74
N THR A 110 14.71 5.77 2.33
CA THR A 110 13.26 5.72 2.49
C THR A 110 12.77 6.00 3.92
N GLY A 111 13.69 6.27 4.85
CA GLY A 111 13.37 6.64 6.23
C GLY A 111 14.02 7.96 6.64
N SER A 112 13.55 8.55 7.74
CA SER A 112 14.18 9.71 8.37
C SER A 112 15.16 9.25 9.46
N ASP A 113 16.26 10.01 9.62
CA ASP A 113 17.31 9.75 10.63
C ASP A 113 17.95 8.35 10.53
N VAL A 114 18.09 7.85 9.30
CA VAL A 114 18.61 6.51 9.01
C VAL A 114 20.13 6.47 9.19
N ASN A 115 20.60 5.52 9.98
CA ASN A 115 22.03 5.35 10.24
C ASN A 115 22.77 4.70 9.05
N LEU A 116 23.80 5.35 8.54
CA LEU A 116 24.83 4.73 7.73
C LEU A 116 25.94 4.24 8.66
N ARG A 117 26.29 2.96 8.60
CA ARG A 117 27.20 2.32 9.55
C ARG A 117 28.50 1.87 8.90
N ARG A 118 29.55 1.70 9.70
CA ARG A 118 30.88 1.21 9.23
C ARG A 118 30.87 -0.25 8.79
N GLY A 119 29.90 -1.04 9.24
CA GLY A 119 29.76 -2.46 8.91
C GLY A 119 28.29 -2.89 8.82
N ALA A 120 28.07 -4.12 8.36
CA ALA A 120 26.77 -4.71 8.10
C ALA A 120 26.13 -5.26 9.38
N GLY A 121 25.72 -4.38 10.28
CA GLY A 121 25.09 -4.74 11.55
C GLY A 121 24.84 -3.53 12.44
N THR A 122 23.92 -3.65 13.37
CA THR A 122 23.58 -2.59 14.34
C THR A 122 24.66 -2.33 15.37
N ASN A 123 25.56 -3.29 15.58
CA ASN A 123 26.72 -3.22 16.49
C ASN A 123 27.88 -2.38 15.94
N TYR A 124 27.86 -2.02 14.66
CA TYR A 124 28.89 -1.15 14.07
C TYR A 124 28.57 0.33 14.31
N SER A 125 29.61 1.12 14.51
CA SER A 125 29.49 2.57 14.73
C SER A 125 28.84 3.27 13.53
N VAL A 126 28.11 4.35 13.82
CA VAL A 126 27.46 5.19 12.82
C VAL A 126 28.53 6.08 12.15
N VAL A 127 28.53 6.10 10.84
CA VAL A 127 29.36 7.00 10.02
C VAL A 127 28.67 8.35 9.88
N THR A 128 27.39 8.33 9.53
CA THR A 128 26.53 9.51 9.41
C THR A 128 25.05 9.09 9.50
N ARG A 129 24.18 10.07 9.68
CA ARG A 129 22.73 9.88 9.59
C ARG A 129 22.22 10.50 8.29
N MET A 130 21.17 9.89 7.73
CA MET A 130 20.61 10.28 6.45
C MET A 130 19.11 10.52 6.59
N ASN A 131 18.64 11.57 5.94
CA ASN A 131 17.21 11.88 5.89
C ASN A 131 16.53 11.20 4.71
N TYR A 132 15.21 11.10 4.81
CA TYR A 132 14.36 10.66 3.69
C TYR A 132 14.74 11.41 2.40
N GLY A 133 14.80 10.68 1.29
CA GLY A 133 15.15 11.26 -0.01
C GLY A 133 16.64 11.38 -0.30
N THR A 134 17.53 11.13 0.67
CA THR A 134 18.98 11.15 0.44
C THR A 134 19.37 10.20 -0.69
N LYS A 135 20.07 10.73 -1.71
CA LYS A 135 20.53 9.95 -2.87
C LYS A 135 21.86 9.25 -2.56
N LEU A 136 21.96 8.03 -3.04
CA LEU A 136 23.15 7.18 -2.87
C LEU A 136 23.36 6.27 -4.08
N LYS A 137 24.50 5.57 -4.11
CA LYS A 137 24.78 4.51 -5.08
C LYS A 137 25.12 3.22 -4.34
N PHE A 138 24.63 2.09 -4.83
CA PHE A 138 25.04 0.78 -4.37
C PHE A 138 26.46 0.49 -4.87
N VAL A 139 27.38 0.07 -3.97
CA VAL A 139 28.76 -0.16 -4.35
C VAL A 139 28.89 -1.39 -5.25
N ASP A 140 28.25 -2.48 -4.86
CA ASP A 140 28.31 -3.76 -5.57
C ASP A 140 26.96 -4.51 -5.66
N GLY A 141 25.92 -3.94 -5.06
CA GLY A 141 24.58 -4.52 -5.03
C GLY A 141 24.42 -5.83 -4.23
N LYS A 142 25.48 -6.27 -3.57
CA LYS A 142 25.45 -7.49 -2.75
C LYS A 142 24.81 -7.20 -1.39
N ARG A 143 24.12 -8.20 -0.85
CA ARG A 143 23.67 -8.17 0.54
C ARG A 143 24.77 -8.69 1.46
N TYR A 144 25.03 -7.94 2.50
CA TYR A 144 25.94 -8.30 3.58
C TYR A 144 25.11 -8.66 4.80
N ASN A 145 25.47 -9.74 5.47
CA ASN A 145 24.74 -10.22 6.64
C ASN A 145 23.22 -10.23 6.42
N THR A 146 22.79 -10.72 5.24
CA THR A 146 21.41 -10.84 4.73
C THR A 146 20.61 -9.55 4.57
N ASN A 147 20.82 -8.54 5.42
CA ASN A 147 19.96 -7.37 5.52
C ASN A 147 20.62 -6.03 5.22
N TRP A 148 21.89 -6.00 4.84
CA TRP A 148 22.64 -4.75 4.66
C TRP A 148 23.18 -4.61 3.25
N TYR A 149 23.18 -3.37 2.75
CA TYR A 149 23.84 -3.00 1.49
C TYR A 149 25.00 -2.07 1.74
N LYS A 150 26.09 -2.26 1.02
CA LYS A 150 27.19 -1.30 0.99
C LYS A 150 26.85 -0.21 -0.02
N VAL A 151 26.84 1.05 0.43
CA VAL A 151 26.44 2.20 -0.38
C VAL A 151 27.44 3.32 -0.29
N LYS A 152 27.38 4.23 -1.28
CA LYS A 152 28.22 5.43 -1.39
C LYS A 152 27.31 6.65 -1.56
N LEU A 153 27.50 7.67 -0.74
CA LEU A 153 26.80 8.96 -0.85
C LEU A 153 27.46 9.85 -1.91
N SER A 154 26.77 10.92 -2.31
CA SER A 154 27.26 11.89 -3.30
C SER A 154 28.56 12.59 -2.88
N ASN A 155 28.77 12.78 -1.58
CA ASN A 155 30.00 13.34 -1.02
C ASN A 155 31.17 12.34 -0.94
N GLY A 156 30.99 11.13 -1.45
CA GLY A 156 32.02 10.09 -1.43
C GLY A 156 32.01 9.18 -0.19
N THR A 157 31.26 9.53 0.86
CA THR A 157 31.16 8.72 2.08
C THR A 157 30.59 7.34 1.77
N THR A 158 31.24 6.28 2.28
CA THR A 158 30.77 4.90 2.12
C THR A 158 30.38 4.30 3.46
N GLY A 159 29.43 3.38 3.43
CA GLY A 159 28.99 2.65 4.63
C GLY A 159 27.92 1.62 4.29
N TYR A 160 27.31 1.09 5.33
CA TYR A 160 26.28 0.07 5.22
C TYR A 160 24.93 0.62 5.71
N ILE A 161 23.90 0.40 4.90
CA ILE A 161 22.50 0.74 5.20
C ILE A 161 21.67 -0.53 5.27
N HIS A 162 20.72 -0.59 6.19
CA HIS A 162 19.77 -1.71 6.27
C HIS A 162 18.81 -1.67 5.08
N LYS A 163 18.45 -2.83 4.56
CA LYS A 163 17.62 -3.00 3.35
C LYS A 163 16.27 -2.28 3.43
N ASP A 164 15.67 -2.23 4.62
CA ASP A 164 14.34 -1.64 4.83
C ASP A 164 14.33 -0.10 4.73
N TYR A 165 15.51 0.51 4.76
CA TYR A 165 15.66 1.97 4.70
C TYR A 165 16.25 2.48 3.40
N VAL A 166 16.35 1.63 2.37
CA VAL A 166 16.91 2.05 1.09
C VAL A 166 16.16 1.40 -0.07
N SER A 167 15.90 2.21 -1.07
CA SER A 167 15.29 1.79 -2.32
C SER A 167 16.29 1.98 -3.46
N ALA A 168 16.52 0.93 -4.26
CA ALA A 168 17.33 1.05 -5.48
C ALA A 168 16.55 1.87 -6.54
N SER A 169 17.17 2.96 -7.02
CA SER A 169 16.67 3.68 -8.19
C SER A 169 17.25 3.00 -9.42
N GLY A 170 16.41 2.39 -10.24
CA GLY A 170 16.88 1.75 -11.48
C GLY A 170 16.39 0.31 -11.70
N GLY A 171 15.90 -0.37 -10.69
CA GLY A 171 14.89 -1.40 -10.89
C GLY A 171 13.56 -0.68 -11.07
N SER A 172 12.94 -0.78 -12.22
CA SER A 172 11.57 -0.33 -12.42
C SER A 172 10.72 -1.08 -11.39
N ARG A 173 10.26 -0.36 -10.36
CA ARG A 173 9.23 -0.89 -9.48
C ARG A 173 8.02 -1.08 -10.35
N ASP A 174 7.66 -2.32 -10.60
CA ASP A 174 6.56 -2.65 -11.48
C ASP A 174 5.59 -3.53 -10.70
N LEU A 175 4.40 -3.05 -10.47
CA LEU A 175 3.38 -3.77 -9.71
C LEU A 175 2.99 -5.11 -10.35
N ASN A 176 3.32 -5.34 -11.63
CA ASN A 176 3.18 -6.67 -12.23
C ASN A 176 4.11 -7.72 -11.60
N ASN A 177 5.17 -7.30 -10.93
CA ASN A 177 6.15 -8.16 -10.25
C ASN A 177 5.95 -8.20 -8.73
N VAL A 178 4.82 -7.71 -8.21
CA VAL A 178 4.51 -7.77 -6.79
C VAL A 178 4.50 -9.22 -6.30
N ASN A 179 5.00 -9.44 -5.09
CA ASN A 179 4.76 -10.73 -4.44
C ASN A 179 3.26 -10.80 -4.10
N LYS A 180 2.57 -11.72 -4.75
CA LYS A 180 1.10 -11.84 -4.66
C LYS A 180 0.66 -12.10 -3.22
N GLN A 181 1.31 -13.03 -2.52
CA GLN A 181 0.95 -13.36 -1.14
C GLN A 181 1.16 -12.17 -0.20
N ASN A 182 2.31 -11.49 -0.31
CA ASN A 182 2.58 -10.32 0.52
C ASN A 182 1.56 -9.18 0.27
N LEU A 183 1.11 -9.00 -0.98
CA LEU A 183 0.07 -8.03 -1.29
C LEU A 183 -1.26 -8.40 -0.62
N ILE A 184 -1.66 -9.66 -0.76
CA ILE A 184 -2.87 -10.19 -0.15
C ILE A 184 -2.81 -10.00 1.37
N ASP A 185 -1.71 -10.41 2.00
CA ASP A 185 -1.53 -10.30 3.46
C ASP A 185 -1.62 -8.85 3.93
N ALA A 186 -1.00 -7.92 3.20
CA ALA A 186 -1.05 -6.49 3.51
C ALA A 186 -2.48 -5.91 3.40
N LEU A 187 -3.25 -6.29 2.38
CA LEU A 187 -4.63 -5.84 2.23
C LEU A 187 -5.53 -6.46 3.30
N LEU A 188 -5.36 -7.75 3.59
CA LEU A 188 -6.21 -8.50 4.51
C LEU A 188 -6.10 -8.03 5.97
N GLN A 189 -5.07 -7.32 6.37
CA GLN A 189 -4.98 -6.72 7.70
C GLN A 189 -6.16 -5.77 8.00
N TYR A 190 -6.80 -5.22 6.97
CA TYR A 190 -7.90 -4.25 7.06
C TYR A 190 -9.28 -4.89 7.04
N HIS A 191 -9.45 -6.06 7.67
CA HIS A 191 -10.75 -6.75 7.79
C HIS A 191 -11.37 -6.64 9.20
N HIS A 192 -10.74 -5.90 10.10
CA HIS A 192 -11.26 -5.63 11.44
C HIS A 192 -11.82 -4.22 11.55
N ALA A 193 -12.89 -4.09 12.35
CA ALA A 193 -13.38 -2.81 12.83
C ALA A 193 -13.87 -2.98 14.27
N ALA A 194 -13.68 -1.96 15.10
CA ALA A 194 -14.04 -1.98 16.52
C ALA A 194 -13.55 -3.25 17.29
N GLY A 195 -12.36 -3.75 16.92
CA GLY A 195 -11.76 -4.95 17.55
C GLY A 195 -12.33 -6.29 17.12
N SER A 196 -13.26 -6.31 16.17
CA SER A 196 -13.90 -7.53 15.67
C SER A 196 -13.62 -7.74 14.18
N CYS A 197 -13.59 -8.99 13.75
CA CYS A 197 -13.53 -9.36 12.34
C CYS A 197 -14.89 -9.17 11.67
N TYR A 198 -14.89 -8.52 10.51
CA TYR A 198 -16.08 -8.30 9.70
C TYR A 198 -15.95 -8.97 8.34
N TRP A 199 -16.81 -9.92 8.07
CA TRP A 199 -16.85 -10.67 6.82
C TRP A 199 -16.98 -9.76 5.59
N GLY A 200 -17.81 -8.72 5.68
CA GLY A 200 -17.98 -7.76 4.59
C GLY A 200 -16.70 -6.96 4.28
N LEU A 201 -15.86 -6.69 5.30
CA LEU A 201 -14.56 -6.06 5.09
C LEU A 201 -13.57 -7.06 4.48
N LEU A 202 -13.61 -8.31 4.94
CA LEU A 202 -12.77 -9.37 4.40
C LEU A 202 -13.05 -9.62 2.92
N TYR A 203 -14.32 -9.81 2.53
CA TYR A 203 -14.71 -9.95 1.12
C TYR A 203 -14.23 -8.78 0.27
N ARG A 204 -14.36 -7.57 0.77
CA ARG A 204 -13.89 -6.37 0.07
C ARG A 204 -12.38 -6.37 -0.16
N ARG A 205 -11.59 -6.83 0.82
CA ARG A 205 -10.12 -6.97 0.66
C ARG A 205 -9.77 -8.02 -0.38
N VAL A 206 -10.52 -9.12 -0.42
CA VAL A 206 -10.37 -10.16 -1.45
C VAL A 206 -10.69 -9.60 -2.83
N ASP A 207 -11.83 -8.94 -3.02
CA ASP A 207 -12.21 -8.31 -4.30
C ASP A 207 -11.15 -7.29 -4.78
N GLU A 208 -10.58 -6.51 -3.87
CA GLU A 208 -9.52 -5.57 -4.20
C GLU A 208 -8.23 -6.28 -4.64
N ALA A 209 -7.86 -7.38 -3.97
CA ALA A 209 -6.72 -8.20 -4.38
C ALA A 209 -6.96 -8.87 -5.73
N GLU A 210 -8.15 -9.36 -6.00
CA GLU A 210 -8.54 -9.97 -7.29
C GLU A 210 -8.53 -8.95 -8.42
N THR A 211 -9.09 -7.77 -8.19
CA THR A 211 -8.99 -6.65 -9.15
C THR A 211 -7.53 -6.32 -9.44
N PHE A 212 -6.71 -6.21 -8.41
CA PHE A 212 -5.30 -5.87 -8.57
C PHE A 212 -4.52 -6.94 -9.34
N LEU A 213 -4.65 -8.20 -8.94
CA LEU A 213 -3.82 -9.30 -9.46
C LEU A 213 -4.30 -9.80 -10.83
N TYR A 214 -5.60 -9.83 -11.03
CA TYR A 214 -6.21 -10.53 -12.17
C TYR A 214 -7.07 -9.63 -13.05
N GLY A 215 -7.49 -8.46 -12.56
CA GLY A 215 -8.41 -7.56 -13.27
C GLY A 215 -9.85 -8.03 -13.18
N ASP A 216 -10.15 -8.78 -12.16
CA ASP A 216 -11.52 -9.16 -11.87
C ASP A 216 -12.21 -8.00 -11.14
N TYR A 217 -13.24 -7.46 -11.76
CA TYR A 217 -14.07 -6.38 -11.23
C TYR A 217 -15.41 -6.87 -10.73
N ASP A 218 -15.70 -8.16 -10.89
CA ASP A 218 -16.94 -8.74 -10.41
C ASP A 218 -16.93 -8.85 -8.89
N ARG A 219 -18.04 -8.46 -8.30
CA ARG A 219 -18.26 -8.50 -6.86
C ARG A 219 -19.48 -9.35 -6.55
N ASP A 220 -19.49 -10.52 -7.16
CA ASP A 220 -20.59 -11.48 -7.03
C ASP A 220 -20.51 -12.33 -5.76
N GLY A 221 -19.48 -12.15 -4.96
CA GLY A 221 -19.21 -12.94 -3.77
C GLY A 221 -18.69 -14.34 -4.08
N GLN A 222 -18.43 -14.64 -5.35
CA GLN A 222 -17.79 -15.87 -5.78
C GLN A 222 -16.29 -15.63 -5.93
N HIS A 223 -15.55 -15.95 -4.88
CA HIS A 223 -14.11 -15.84 -4.88
C HIS A 223 -13.52 -17.02 -5.63
N ASN A 224 -13.27 -16.82 -6.93
CA ASN A 224 -12.73 -17.85 -7.82
C ASN A 224 -11.22 -18.05 -7.67
N TYR A 225 -10.56 -17.24 -6.84
CA TYR A 225 -9.11 -17.26 -6.71
C TYR A 225 -8.71 -17.92 -5.41
N HIS A 226 -8.24 -19.10 -5.56
CA HIS A 226 -7.86 -20.06 -4.57
C HIS A 226 -6.59 -19.64 -3.85
N ASN A 227 -6.52 -19.90 -2.56
CA ASN A 227 -5.35 -19.78 -1.67
C ASN A 227 -5.18 -18.44 -0.94
N PHE A 228 -6.26 -17.72 -0.68
CA PHE A 228 -6.22 -16.74 0.41
C PHE A 228 -6.29 -17.51 1.75
N HIS A 229 -5.21 -17.54 2.50
CA HIS A 229 -5.21 -18.14 3.83
C HIS A 229 -5.61 -17.10 4.88
N PHE A 230 -6.78 -17.32 5.49
CA PHE A 230 -7.29 -16.45 6.55
C PHE A 230 -7.15 -17.15 7.89
N SER A 231 -6.33 -16.63 8.77
CA SER A 231 -6.10 -17.24 10.09
C SER A 231 -6.94 -16.65 11.22
N CYS A 232 -7.69 -15.58 10.98
CA CYS A 232 -8.26 -14.77 12.07
C CYS A 232 -9.78 -14.74 12.16
N CYS A 233 -10.51 -15.21 11.17
CA CYS A 233 -11.95 -15.39 11.26
C CYS A 233 -12.23 -16.88 11.42
N SER A 234 -12.66 -17.29 12.60
CA SER A 234 -12.86 -18.69 12.99
C SER A 234 -14.02 -19.41 12.33
N ASN A 235 -14.49 -18.98 11.16
CA ASN A 235 -15.53 -19.68 10.44
C ASN A 235 -14.98 -20.25 9.11
N PRO A 236 -14.94 -21.59 8.97
CA PRO A 236 -14.36 -22.27 7.81
C PRO A 236 -15.24 -22.26 6.56
N SER A 237 -16.30 -21.48 6.52
CA SER A 237 -17.27 -21.52 5.42
C SER A 237 -16.98 -20.54 4.28
N PHE A 238 -15.74 -20.14 4.06
CA PHE A 238 -15.31 -19.88 2.71
C PHE A 238 -15.22 -21.25 2.02
N GLY A 239 -16.27 -21.64 1.32
CA GLY A 239 -16.20 -22.72 0.37
C GLY A 239 -15.29 -22.31 -0.75
N ILE A 240 -14.02 -22.52 -0.56
CA ILE A 240 -12.96 -22.45 -1.54
C ILE A 240 -12.43 -23.87 -1.68
#